data_56789f46fca02ad561777ffb2f54f8a7
#
_entry.id   56789f46fca02ad561777ffb2f54f8a7
#
_cell.length_a   1.000
_cell.length_b   1.000
_cell.length_c   1.000
_cell.angle_alpha   90.00
_cell.angle_beta   90.00
_cell.angle_gamma   90.00
#
_symmetry.space_group_name_H-M   'P 1'
#
loop_
_entity.id
_entity.type
_entity.pdbx_description
1 polymer ?
#
loop_
_entity_poly.entity_id
_entity_poly.type
_entity_poly.pdbx_seq_one_letter_code
_entity_poly.pdbx_strand_id
1 'polypeptide(L)'
;MDRFDERILQELKLNGRLSNVELATRIGLSPSATLRRVQELEHNKTIVGYRALLNPVKQGIEFIAYVEIGLSDHSNAAQKHFELSIEGAKEVVECHNITGSKEYLLRVETTSLSAYKQFHSEVLGSIKQVQSISTSVVMDSPKDLRA
;
A
#
# COMPACT_ATOMS: atom_id res chain seq x y z
N MET A 1 -5.54 -15.73 -19.32
CA MET A 1 -4.64 -16.23 -18.23
C MET A 1 -4.91 -17.71 -18.07
N ASP A 2 -3.88 -18.52 -18.19
CA ASP A 2 -3.98 -19.96 -18.08
C ASP A 2 -3.31 -20.46 -16.76
N ARG A 3 -3.34 -21.77 -16.52
CA ARG A 3 -2.79 -22.42 -15.33
C ARG A 3 -1.29 -22.10 -15.10
N PHE A 4 -0.52 -21.93 -16.17
CA PHE A 4 0.90 -21.60 -16.03
C PHE A 4 1.08 -20.13 -15.60
N ASP A 5 0.29 -19.22 -16.14
CA ASP A 5 0.30 -17.81 -15.72
C ASP A 5 -0.09 -17.66 -14.25
N GLU A 6 -1.12 -18.38 -13.80
CA GLU A 6 -1.53 -18.40 -12.40
C GLU A 6 -0.39 -18.89 -11.48
N ARG A 7 0.32 -19.95 -11.87
CA ARG A 7 1.46 -20.45 -11.11
C ARG A 7 2.63 -19.46 -11.09
N ILE A 8 2.93 -18.82 -12.22
CA ILE A 8 3.93 -17.73 -12.27
C ILE A 8 3.61 -16.65 -11.27
N LEU A 9 2.37 -16.16 -11.26
CA LEU A 9 1.94 -15.10 -10.34
C LEU A 9 2.02 -15.54 -8.88
N GLN A 10 1.65 -16.79 -8.56
CA GLN A 10 1.77 -17.33 -7.20
C GLN A 10 3.24 -17.38 -6.73
N GLU A 11 4.14 -17.87 -7.55
CA GLU A 11 5.56 -17.98 -7.22
C GLU A 11 6.20 -16.58 -7.06
N LEU A 12 5.93 -15.66 -7.99
CA LEU A 12 6.47 -14.31 -7.93
C LEU A 12 5.88 -13.49 -6.79
N LYS A 13 4.64 -13.75 -6.41
CA LYS A 13 4.03 -13.12 -5.24
C LYS A 13 4.72 -13.52 -3.94
N LEU A 14 5.19 -14.76 -3.85
CA LEU A 14 5.94 -15.26 -2.69
C LEU A 14 7.40 -14.80 -2.72
N ASN A 15 8.02 -14.76 -3.88
CA ASN A 15 9.41 -14.34 -4.06
C ASN A 15 9.62 -13.66 -5.41
N GLY A 16 9.55 -12.34 -5.41
CA GLY A 16 9.76 -11.51 -6.61
C GLY A 16 11.20 -11.52 -7.14
N ARG A 17 12.15 -12.13 -6.41
CA ARG A 17 13.56 -12.23 -6.83
C ARG A 17 13.93 -13.57 -7.47
N LEU A 18 12.96 -14.46 -7.70
CA LEU A 18 13.25 -15.68 -8.44
C LEU A 18 13.87 -15.36 -9.79
N SER A 19 14.97 -16.06 -10.11
CA SER A 19 15.50 -16.02 -11.46
C SER A 19 14.52 -16.67 -12.44
N ASN A 20 14.62 -16.34 -13.71
CA ASN A 20 13.77 -16.94 -14.72
C ASN A 20 13.96 -18.47 -14.79
N VAL A 21 15.20 -18.94 -14.60
CA VAL A 21 15.54 -20.38 -14.60
C VAL A 21 14.87 -21.08 -13.39
N GLU A 22 14.96 -20.49 -12.20
CA GLU A 22 14.31 -21.03 -11.01
C GLU A 22 12.79 -21.08 -11.16
N LEU A 23 12.20 -20.00 -11.66
CA LEU A 23 10.77 -19.93 -11.92
C LEU A 23 10.34 -21.00 -12.92
N ALA A 24 11.06 -21.15 -14.03
CA ALA A 24 10.80 -22.16 -15.05
C ALA A 24 10.78 -23.57 -14.46
N THR A 25 11.75 -23.89 -13.62
CA THR A 25 11.83 -25.19 -12.93
C THR A 25 10.59 -25.41 -12.04
N ARG A 26 10.18 -24.42 -11.28
CA ARG A 26 9.03 -24.54 -10.37
C ARG A 26 7.70 -24.73 -11.08
N ILE A 27 7.52 -24.08 -12.23
CA ILE A 27 6.25 -24.18 -12.97
C ILE A 27 6.22 -25.29 -14.02
N GLY A 28 7.38 -25.89 -14.33
CA GLY A 28 7.49 -27.00 -15.27
C GLY A 28 7.47 -26.56 -16.74
N LEU A 29 8.10 -25.43 -17.04
CA LEU A 29 8.28 -24.91 -18.40
C LEU A 29 9.76 -24.70 -18.72
N SER A 30 10.06 -24.50 -20.01
CA SER A 30 11.40 -24.06 -20.42
C SER A 30 11.65 -22.62 -19.97
N PRO A 31 12.94 -22.22 -19.75
CA PRO A 31 13.25 -20.84 -19.42
C PRO A 31 12.75 -19.84 -20.45
N SER A 32 12.83 -20.13 -21.74
CA SER A 32 12.37 -19.24 -22.81
C SER A 32 10.83 -19.06 -22.81
N ALA A 33 10.10 -20.16 -22.61
CA ALA A 33 8.63 -20.09 -22.50
C ALA A 33 8.20 -19.31 -21.26
N THR A 34 8.89 -19.50 -20.15
CA THR A 34 8.65 -18.77 -18.90
C THR A 34 8.91 -17.27 -19.06
N LEU A 35 10.04 -16.90 -19.64
CA LEU A 35 10.39 -15.49 -19.89
C LEU A 35 9.32 -14.80 -20.73
N ARG A 36 8.90 -15.43 -21.82
CA ARG A 36 7.86 -14.86 -22.70
C ARG A 36 6.55 -14.61 -21.94
N ARG A 37 6.15 -15.55 -21.06
CA ARG A 37 4.93 -15.40 -20.26
C ARG A 37 5.05 -14.28 -19.22
N VAL A 38 6.17 -14.19 -18.52
CA VAL A 38 6.43 -13.11 -17.57
C VAL A 38 6.39 -11.75 -18.26
N GLN A 39 7.06 -11.61 -19.40
CA GLN A 39 7.04 -10.38 -20.20
C GLN A 39 5.63 -10.00 -20.65
N GLU A 40 4.81 -10.98 -21.03
CA GLU A 40 3.41 -10.72 -21.39
C GLU A 40 2.59 -10.24 -20.18
N LEU A 41 2.77 -10.86 -19.01
CA LEU A 41 2.12 -10.44 -17.76
C LEU A 41 2.54 -9.03 -17.31
N GLU A 42 3.78 -8.65 -17.56
CA GLU A 42 4.27 -7.29 -17.32
C GLU A 42 3.72 -6.30 -18.35
N HIS A 43 3.72 -6.67 -19.62
CA HIS A 43 3.23 -5.81 -20.71
C HIS A 43 1.74 -5.49 -20.55
N ASN A 44 0.92 -6.50 -20.25
CA ASN A 44 -0.53 -6.32 -20.06
C ASN A 44 -0.90 -5.79 -18.67
N LYS A 45 0.10 -5.44 -17.84
CA LYS A 45 -0.07 -4.87 -16.49
C LYS A 45 -0.75 -5.80 -15.48
N THR A 46 -0.74 -7.10 -15.70
CA THR A 46 -1.10 -8.07 -14.66
C THR A 46 -0.03 -8.05 -13.55
N ILE A 47 1.25 -7.95 -13.93
CA ILE A 47 2.34 -7.60 -13.02
C ILE A 47 2.61 -6.10 -13.23
N VAL A 48 2.34 -5.30 -12.21
CA VAL A 48 2.52 -3.84 -12.26
C VAL A 48 3.91 -3.41 -11.77
N GLY A 49 4.66 -4.30 -11.15
CA GLY A 49 5.99 -4.01 -10.65
C GLY A 49 6.46 -5.02 -9.61
N TYR A 50 7.69 -4.80 -9.13
CA TYR A 50 8.33 -5.58 -8.08
C TYR A 50 8.85 -4.64 -7.01
N ARG A 51 8.77 -5.03 -5.76
CA ARG A 51 9.29 -4.23 -4.65
C ARG A 51 9.90 -5.08 -3.56
N ALA A 52 10.82 -4.51 -2.81
CA ALA A 52 11.36 -5.14 -1.61
C ALA A 52 10.36 -5.04 -0.45
N LEU A 53 10.23 -6.10 0.33
CA LEU A 53 9.58 -6.05 1.63
C LEU A 53 10.62 -5.63 2.66
N LEU A 54 10.37 -4.53 3.37
CA LEU A 54 11.29 -3.98 4.34
C LEU A 54 10.80 -4.25 5.77
N ASN A 55 11.72 -4.52 6.68
CA ASN A 55 11.40 -4.62 8.09
C ASN A 55 11.13 -3.20 8.64
N PRO A 56 9.90 -2.87 9.06
CA PRO A 56 9.55 -1.52 9.48
C PRO A 56 10.35 -1.05 10.70
N VAL A 57 10.61 -1.94 11.67
CA VAL A 57 11.40 -1.60 12.87
C VAL A 57 12.81 -1.19 12.49
N LYS A 58 13.45 -1.91 11.56
CA LYS A 58 14.78 -1.55 11.05
C LYS A 58 14.78 -0.28 10.21
N GLN A 59 13.62 0.15 9.71
CA GLN A 59 13.42 1.44 9.06
C GLN A 59 13.11 2.57 10.06
N GLY A 60 13.09 2.27 11.36
CA GLY A 60 12.73 3.23 12.38
C GLY A 60 11.22 3.50 12.49
N ILE A 61 10.39 2.68 11.89
CA ILE A 61 8.93 2.79 12.00
C ILE A 61 8.48 2.00 13.23
N GLU A 62 8.11 2.72 14.29
CA GLU A 62 7.69 2.13 15.55
C GLU A 62 6.22 2.44 15.89
N PHE A 63 5.59 3.32 15.13
CA PHE A 63 4.20 3.72 15.32
C PHE A 63 3.43 3.60 14.01
N ILE A 64 2.38 2.79 14.02
CA ILE A 64 1.50 2.56 12.87
C ILE A 64 0.06 2.79 13.32
N ALA A 65 -0.69 3.57 12.56
CA ALA A 65 -2.09 3.83 12.83
C ALA A 65 -2.94 3.76 11.57
N TYR A 66 -4.17 3.32 11.73
CA TYR A 66 -5.23 3.53 10.75
C TYR A 66 -6.04 4.73 11.18
N VAL A 67 -6.24 5.66 10.26
CA VAL A 67 -6.87 6.95 10.55
C VAL A 67 -8.07 7.13 9.63
N GLU A 68 -9.24 7.26 10.22
CA GLU A 68 -10.46 7.60 9.49
C GLU A 68 -10.64 9.11 9.46
N ILE A 69 -10.89 9.65 8.27
CA ILE A 69 -11.07 11.08 8.03
C ILE A 69 -12.50 11.35 7.60
N GLY A 70 -13.17 12.23 8.33
CA GLY A 70 -14.45 12.81 7.94
C GLY A 70 -14.24 14.22 7.39
N LEU A 71 -14.83 14.50 6.22
CA LEU A 71 -14.83 15.84 5.62
C LEU A 71 -16.07 16.63 5.99
N SER A 72 -15.94 17.94 6.08
CA SER A 72 -17.06 18.86 6.31
C SER A 72 -17.93 19.08 5.08
N ASP A 73 -17.37 18.81 3.89
CA ASP A 73 -18.03 18.93 2.60
C ASP A 73 -17.80 17.61 1.82
N HIS A 74 -18.88 17.01 1.33
CA HIS A 74 -18.86 15.74 0.60
C HIS A 74 -18.74 15.90 -0.92
N SER A 75 -18.50 17.11 -1.41
CA SER A 75 -18.33 17.37 -2.84
C SER A 75 -17.07 16.70 -3.41
N ASN A 76 -17.09 16.43 -4.71
CA ASN A 76 -15.91 15.92 -5.42
C ASN A 76 -14.72 16.90 -5.32
N ALA A 77 -14.99 18.19 -5.31
CA ALA A 77 -13.96 19.22 -5.17
C ALA A 77 -13.26 19.14 -3.82
N ALA A 78 -14.01 18.97 -2.72
CA ALA A 78 -13.46 18.82 -1.37
C ALA A 78 -12.64 17.54 -1.24
N GLN A 79 -13.13 16.43 -1.77
CA GLN A 79 -12.41 15.15 -1.81
C GLN A 79 -11.09 15.27 -2.55
N LYS A 80 -11.12 15.84 -3.74
CA LYS A 80 -9.90 16.06 -4.54
C LYS A 80 -8.89 16.96 -3.86
N HIS A 81 -9.35 18.01 -3.21
CA HIS A 81 -8.49 18.90 -2.44
C HIS A 81 -7.82 18.18 -1.27
N PHE A 82 -8.56 17.35 -0.54
CA PHE A 82 -8.01 16.51 0.52
C PHE A 82 -6.94 15.55 -0.03
N GLU A 83 -7.25 14.83 -1.10
CA GLU A 83 -6.34 13.87 -1.73
C GLU A 83 -5.02 14.53 -2.15
N LEU A 84 -5.10 15.70 -2.79
CA LEU A 84 -3.92 16.50 -3.16
C LEU A 84 -3.13 16.99 -1.93
N SER A 85 -3.83 17.37 -0.86
CA SER A 85 -3.18 17.86 0.37
C SER A 85 -2.35 16.80 1.08
N ILE A 86 -2.71 15.53 0.96
CA ILE A 86 -1.98 14.42 1.60
C ILE A 86 -1.02 13.68 0.66
N GLU A 87 -1.07 13.94 -0.64
CA GLU A 87 -0.23 13.25 -1.63
C GLU A 87 1.26 13.35 -1.31
N GLY A 88 1.72 14.51 -0.84
CA GLY A 88 3.11 14.75 -0.45
C GLY A 88 3.47 14.32 0.98
N ALA A 89 2.52 13.85 1.76
CA ALA A 89 2.77 13.44 3.14
C ALA A 89 3.39 12.03 3.17
N LYS A 90 4.68 11.96 3.43
CA LYS A 90 5.44 10.68 3.45
C LYS A 90 4.97 9.72 4.54
N GLU A 91 4.35 10.21 5.59
CA GLU A 91 3.79 9.42 6.69
C GLU A 91 2.56 8.61 6.24
N VAL A 92 1.86 9.07 5.22
CA VAL A 92 0.68 8.39 4.66
C VAL A 92 1.14 7.40 3.60
N VAL A 93 1.04 6.11 3.90
CA VAL A 93 1.46 5.04 2.99
C VAL A 93 0.28 4.39 2.26
N GLU A 94 -0.94 4.60 2.74
CA GLU A 94 -2.19 4.22 2.07
C GLU A 94 -3.23 5.32 2.29
N CYS A 95 -4.01 5.59 1.26
CA CYS A 95 -5.18 6.46 1.32
C CYS A 95 -6.30 5.84 0.49
N HIS A 96 -7.40 5.50 1.15
CA HIS A 96 -8.55 4.89 0.50
C HIS A 96 -9.79 5.74 0.71
N ASN A 97 -10.50 6.04 -0.38
CA ASN A 97 -11.86 6.57 -0.29
C ASN A 97 -12.78 5.40 0.04
N ILE A 98 -13.55 5.53 1.12
CA ILE A 98 -14.38 4.44 1.66
C ILE A 98 -15.84 4.84 1.76
N THR A 99 -16.71 3.86 1.82
CA THR A 99 -18.14 4.05 2.15
C THR A 99 -18.32 4.12 3.66
N GLY A 100 -19.44 4.67 4.11
CA GLY A 100 -19.81 4.78 5.52
C GLY A 100 -19.79 6.22 6.02
N SER A 101 -19.63 6.41 7.31
CA SER A 101 -19.71 7.72 7.98
C SER A 101 -18.46 8.58 7.79
N LYS A 102 -17.35 7.99 7.37
CA LYS A 102 -16.09 8.65 7.09
C LYS A 102 -15.73 8.47 5.61
N GLU A 103 -15.10 9.48 5.02
CA GLU A 103 -14.79 9.47 3.59
C GLU A 103 -13.47 8.77 3.27
N TYR A 104 -12.49 8.79 4.18
CA TYR A 104 -11.16 8.24 3.92
C TYR A 104 -10.64 7.37 5.05
N LEU A 105 -9.90 6.34 4.67
CA LEU A 105 -9.09 5.51 5.56
C LEU A 105 -7.64 5.65 5.15
N LEU A 106 -6.81 6.12 6.07
CA LEU A 106 -5.38 6.25 5.89
C LEU A 106 -4.63 5.18 6.68
N ARG A 107 -3.51 4.71 6.14
CA ARG A 107 -2.48 4.06 6.93
C ARG A 107 -1.34 5.04 7.13
N VAL A 108 -1.00 5.33 8.36
CA VAL A 108 0.04 6.27 8.74
C VAL A 108 1.16 5.54 9.47
N GLU A 109 2.39 5.76 9.03
CA GLU A 109 3.59 5.16 9.63
C GLU A 109 4.54 6.26 10.05
N THR A 110 4.92 6.26 11.32
CA THR A 110 5.85 7.25 11.91
C THR A 110 6.87 6.58 12.82
N THR A 111 7.87 7.33 13.24
CA THR A 111 8.93 6.84 14.13
C THR A 111 8.48 6.72 15.59
N SER A 112 7.42 7.44 15.99
CA SER A 112 6.94 7.49 17.36
C SER A 112 5.54 8.05 17.45
N LEU A 113 4.90 7.89 18.62
CA LEU A 113 3.64 8.57 18.94
C LEU A 113 3.80 10.10 18.87
N SER A 114 4.93 10.63 19.33
CA SER A 114 5.23 12.06 19.27
C SER A 114 5.29 12.56 17.82
N ALA A 115 5.94 11.82 16.94
CA ALA A 115 5.98 12.14 15.50
C ALA A 115 4.58 12.07 14.87
N TYR A 116 3.75 11.11 15.28
CA TYR A 116 2.36 11.05 14.85
C TYR A 116 1.55 12.25 15.32
N LYS A 117 1.71 12.66 16.58
CA LYS A 117 1.04 13.86 17.12
C LYS A 117 1.37 15.10 16.28
N GLN A 118 2.62 15.26 15.92
CA GLN A 118 3.06 16.36 15.05
C GLN A 118 2.40 16.29 13.68
N PHE A 119 2.42 15.13 13.04
CA PHE A 119 1.72 14.88 11.77
C PHE A 119 0.22 15.17 11.87
N HIS A 120 -0.43 14.68 12.92
CA HIS A 120 -1.86 14.90 13.17
C HIS A 120 -2.20 16.41 13.25
N SER A 121 -1.40 17.18 13.97
CA SER A 121 -1.63 18.61 14.16
C SER A 121 -1.23 19.45 12.95
N GLU A 122 -0.06 19.18 12.37
CA GLU A 122 0.53 20.04 11.33
C GLU A 122 0.07 19.67 9.92
N VAL A 123 -0.24 18.40 9.66
CA VAL A 123 -0.69 17.95 8.35
C VAL A 123 -2.21 17.79 8.32
N LEU A 124 -2.75 16.83 9.06
CA LEU A 124 -4.19 16.56 9.03
C LEU A 124 -5.01 17.71 9.57
N GLY A 125 -4.60 18.30 10.69
CA GLY A 125 -5.28 19.42 11.32
C GLY A 125 -5.22 20.72 10.54
N SER A 126 -4.30 20.86 9.59
CA SER A 126 -4.18 22.04 8.73
C SER A 126 -5.05 21.98 7.46
N ILE A 127 -5.59 20.81 7.13
CA ILE A 127 -6.45 20.64 5.95
C ILE A 127 -7.84 21.14 6.29
N LYS A 128 -8.26 22.22 5.62
CA LYS A 128 -9.49 22.97 5.92
C LYS A 128 -10.76 22.08 5.88
N GLN A 129 -10.83 21.13 4.98
CA GLN A 129 -12.00 20.27 4.80
C GLN A 129 -12.11 19.17 5.84
N VAL A 130 -11.04 18.87 6.58
CA VAL A 130 -11.05 17.82 7.61
C VAL A 130 -11.89 18.28 8.79
N GLN A 131 -12.98 17.57 9.05
CA GLN A 131 -13.90 17.82 10.16
C GLN A 131 -13.63 16.90 11.35
N SER A 132 -13.31 15.64 11.09
CA SER A 132 -13.07 14.65 12.13
C SER A 132 -11.93 13.72 11.78
N ILE A 133 -11.18 13.33 12.79
CA ILE A 133 -10.05 12.42 12.71
C ILE A 133 -10.23 11.36 13.79
N SER A 134 -10.31 10.10 13.39
CA SER A 134 -10.39 8.95 14.31
C SER A 134 -9.20 8.05 14.10
N THR A 135 -8.36 7.92 15.12
CA THR A 135 -7.09 7.18 15.06
C THR A 135 -7.21 5.85 15.80
N SER A 136 -6.84 4.77 15.11
CA SER A 136 -6.70 3.43 15.68
C SER A 136 -5.24 3.00 15.58
N VAL A 137 -4.59 2.84 16.72
CA VAL A 137 -3.18 2.44 16.78
C VAL A 137 -3.06 0.94 16.60
N VAL A 138 -2.16 0.51 15.72
CA VAL A 138 -1.85 -0.91 15.55
C VAL A 138 -0.98 -1.36 16.72
N MET A 139 -1.50 -2.30 17.52
CA MET A 139 -0.78 -2.87 18.66
C MET A 139 0.09 -4.06 18.25
N ASP A 140 -0.39 -4.88 17.31
CA ASP A 140 0.29 -6.05 16.80
C ASP A 140 -0.31 -6.41 15.43
N SER A 141 0.48 -7.06 14.59
CA SER A 141 0.05 -7.53 13.27
C SER A 141 0.38 -9.01 13.10
N PRO A 142 -0.47 -9.91 13.66
CA PRO A 142 -0.22 -11.35 13.55
C PRO A 142 -0.29 -11.86 12.10
N LYS A 143 -0.91 -11.09 11.21
CA LYS A 143 -0.95 -11.37 9.78
C LYS A 143 -0.97 -10.06 9.00
N ASP A 144 0.06 -9.85 8.19
CA ASP A 144 0.14 -8.75 7.23
C ASP A 144 0.81 -9.25 5.95
N LEU A 145 0.01 -9.43 4.91
CA LEU A 145 0.45 -9.96 3.61
C LEU A 145 0.47 -8.89 2.52
N ARG A 146 0.63 -7.63 2.90
CA ARG A 146 0.72 -6.50 1.97
C ARG A 146 2.07 -6.50 1.26
N ALA A 147 2.35 -7.47 0.53
CA ALA A 147 3.57 -7.47 -0.27
C ALA A 147 3.33 -6.87 -1.65
#